data_3e1598dba2e367fec701470648450ee9
#
_entry.id   3e1598dba2e367fec701470648450ee9
#
_cell.length_a   1.000
_cell.length_b   1.000
_cell.length_c   1.000
_cell.angle_alpha   90.00
_cell.angle_beta   90.00
_cell.angle_gamma   90.00
#
_symmetry.space_group_name_H-M   'P 1'
#
loop_
_entity.id
_entity.type
_entity.pdbx_description
1 polymer ?
#
loop_
_entity_poly.entity_id
_entity_poly.type
_entity_poly.pdbx_seq_one_letter_code
_entity_poly.pdbx_strand_id
1 'polypeptide(L)'
;MANSALDENARLAKAGWLRLDPGRLRDFIAAQGEVRSVDIRDVQYPAAGAGSSNGIALLCADIDVGAGAEPRQLVVRYAPGRTLIKQKSFMDEFLTGRAVHDAGLPAAAPLWIDAQGDRLGVKGYVMERVFGDVPAAGMFSEGLLARASPSDRNALMLEAVGFHGRLRHSSLGPDRVPHLAARGPGNSPLERELRWWMSEAEQNSAPGEAKLARIRSAFVWLLEHQPTVLRPATLVHGDSQFSNLMFRDGKIVAALDWELAYLGHGEADLALMAWMTEIQRPFAGNLEGIPSEQDCILRYERESGALVEHWEYFRMFLLYKMISVLMASASTMPSFDEFWEFNWAELERTWRRLAPG
;
A
#
# COMPACT_ATOMS: atom_id res chain seq x y z
N MET A 1 -17.73 29.94 -11.98
CA MET A 1 -17.23 29.32 -10.76
C MET A 1 -18.23 28.32 -10.13
N ALA A 2 -19.53 28.58 -10.10
CA ALA A 2 -20.53 27.62 -9.59
C ALA A 2 -20.66 26.31 -10.40
N ASN A 3 -20.53 26.38 -11.74
CA ASN A 3 -20.61 25.18 -12.60
C ASN A 3 -19.43 24.20 -12.42
N SER A 4 -18.23 24.68 -12.09
CA SER A 4 -17.07 23.79 -11.90
C SER A 4 -17.18 22.95 -10.62
N ALA A 5 -17.78 23.51 -9.56
CA ALA A 5 -17.97 22.81 -8.28
C ALA A 5 -19.07 21.74 -8.37
N LEU A 6 -20.12 21.98 -9.18
CA LEU A 6 -21.19 21.00 -9.44
C LEU A 6 -20.69 19.83 -10.29
N ASP A 7 -19.84 20.10 -11.28
CA ASP A 7 -19.23 19.08 -12.14
C ASP A 7 -18.23 18.22 -11.35
N GLU A 8 -17.49 18.82 -10.43
CA GLU A 8 -16.54 18.11 -9.56
C GLU A 8 -17.27 17.27 -8.51
N ASN A 9 -18.35 17.75 -7.91
CA ASN A 9 -19.20 16.96 -7.03
C ASN A 9 -19.85 15.77 -7.74
N ALA A 10 -20.27 15.95 -8.99
CA ALA A 10 -20.81 14.86 -9.82
C ALA A 10 -19.74 13.82 -10.17
N ARG A 11 -18.48 14.23 -10.40
CA ARG A 11 -17.34 13.33 -10.65
C ARG A 11 -16.96 12.56 -9.38
N LEU A 12 -16.92 13.20 -8.23
CA LEU A 12 -16.64 12.57 -6.94
C LEU A 12 -17.75 11.58 -6.54
N ALA A 13 -19.01 11.96 -6.72
CA ALA A 13 -20.15 11.07 -6.51
C ALA A 13 -20.13 9.84 -7.45
N LYS A 14 -19.71 10.03 -8.71
CA LYS A 14 -19.56 8.95 -9.71
C LYS A 14 -18.37 8.03 -9.38
N ALA A 15 -17.32 8.57 -8.73
CA ALA A 15 -16.20 7.80 -8.21
C ALA A 15 -16.49 7.15 -6.84
N GLY A 16 -17.67 7.40 -6.24
CA GLY A 16 -18.02 6.93 -4.90
C GLY A 16 -17.34 7.71 -3.77
N TRP A 17 -16.77 8.88 -4.04
CA TRP A 17 -16.08 9.70 -3.06
C TRP A 17 -16.98 10.80 -2.55
N LEU A 18 -17.24 10.78 -1.25
CA LEU A 18 -17.98 11.83 -0.58
C LEU A 18 -17.02 12.97 -0.18
N ARG A 19 -17.43 14.22 -0.32
CA ARG A 19 -16.73 15.33 0.32
C ARG A 19 -17.02 15.31 1.81
N LEU A 20 -15.98 15.50 2.61
CA LEU A 20 -16.13 15.67 4.05
C LEU A 20 -16.87 16.95 4.37
N ASP A 21 -17.76 16.91 5.36
CA ASP A 21 -18.40 18.11 5.90
C ASP A 21 -17.36 18.90 6.72
N PRO A 22 -17.06 20.17 6.35
CA PRO A 22 -16.06 20.97 7.05
C PRO A 22 -16.41 21.22 8.53
N GLY A 23 -17.69 21.30 8.86
CA GLY A 23 -18.14 21.46 10.24
C GLY A 23 -17.86 20.24 11.08
N ARG A 24 -18.20 19.04 10.57
CA ARG A 24 -17.87 17.78 11.24
C ARG A 24 -16.36 17.58 11.37
N LEU A 25 -15.58 17.93 10.34
CA LEU A 25 -14.12 17.83 10.38
C LEU A 25 -13.52 18.74 11.46
N ARG A 26 -13.98 20.00 11.53
CA ARG A 26 -13.60 20.95 12.59
C ARG A 26 -13.96 20.39 13.97
N ASP A 27 -15.21 19.94 14.17
CA ASP A 27 -15.72 19.47 15.45
C ASP A 27 -14.98 18.18 15.88
N PHE A 28 -14.62 17.32 14.92
CA PHE A 28 -13.80 16.13 15.18
C PHE A 28 -12.40 16.50 15.68
N ILE A 29 -11.72 17.46 15.03
CA ILE A 29 -10.39 17.91 15.44
C ILE A 29 -10.47 18.64 16.78
N ALA A 30 -11.44 19.53 16.97
CA ALA A 30 -11.65 20.27 18.23
C ALA A 30 -11.93 19.37 19.44
N ALA A 31 -12.46 18.16 19.21
CA ALA A 31 -12.75 17.20 20.28
C ALA A 31 -11.53 16.37 20.70
N GLN A 32 -10.36 16.57 20.10
CA GLN A 32 -9.14 15.90 20.54
C GLN A 32 -8.61 16.54 21.82
N GLY A 33 -8.20 15.72 22.77
CA GLY A 33 -7.92 16.18 24.14
C GLY A 33 -6.80 17.22 24.27
N GLU A 34 -5.86 17.25 23.33
CA GLU A 34 -4.78 18.23 23.26
C GLU A 34 -5.15 19.52 22.52
N VAL A 35 -6.26 19.53 21.76
CA VAL A 35 -6.66 20.69 20.93
C VAL A 35 -7.52 21.66 21.75
N ARG A 36 -7.08 22.93 21.84
CA ARG A 36 -7.82 24.03 22.47
C ARG A 36 -8.71 24.79 21.52
N SER A 37 -8.22 24.99 20.30
CA SER A 37 -8.99 25.60 19.22
C SER A 37 -8.52 25.10 17.86
N VAL A 38 -9.43 25.15 16.87
CA VAL A 38 -9.14 24.84 15.47
C VAL A 38 -9.93 25.77 14.56
N ASP A 39 -9.23 26.36 13.58
CA ASP A 39 -9.85 27.12 12.49
C ASP A 39 -9.40 26.52 11.15
N ILE A 40 -10.34 25.94 10.41
CA ILE A 40 -10.10 25.34 9.10
C ILE A 40 -10.08 26.45 8.05
N ARG A 41 -8.93 26.70 7.46
CA ARG A 41 -8.74 27.72 6.41
C ARG A 41 -9.10 27.19 5.02
N ASP A 42 -8.75 25.94 4.74
CA ASP A 42 -8.95 25.34 3.41
C ASP A 42 -9.01 23.81 3.47
N VAL A 43 -9.84 23.22 2.59
CA VAL A 43 -9.94 21.79 2.35
C VAL A 43 -9.88 21.52 0.86
N GLN A 44 -8.80 20.92 0.38
CA GLN A 44 -8.59 20.59 -1.02
C GLN A 44 -8.72 19.09 -1.24
N TYR A 45 -9.30 18.72 -2.38
CA TYR A 45 -9.41 17.34 -2.81
C TYR A 45 -8.52 17.12 -4.02
N PRO A 46 -7.51 16.24 -3.95
CA PRO A 46 -6.69 15.91 -5.12
C PRO A 46 -7.56 15.42 -6.28
N ALA A 47 -7.06 15.60 -7.51
CA ALA A 47 -7.76 15.11 -8.69
C ALA A 47 -8.04 13.60 -8.58
N ALA A 48 -9.17 13.16 -9.14
CA ALA A 48 -9.53 11.74 -9.18
C ALA A 48 -8.40 10.92 -9.82
N GLY A 49 -7.85 9.96 -9.07
CA GLY A 49 -6.69 9.16 -9.47
C GLY A 49 -5.48 9.28 -8.51
N ALA A 50 -5.48 10.23 -7.57
CA ALA A 50 -4.46 10.34 -6.53
C ALA A 50 -4.60 9.30 -5.39
N GLY A 51 -5.40 8.27 -5.57
CA GLY A 51 -5.63 7.15 -4.66
C GLY A 51 -6.78 6.30 -5.20
N SER A 52 -6.56 5.00 -5.39
CA SER A 52 -7.58 4.09 -5.93
C SER A 52 -8.51 3.53 -4.87
N SER A 53 -8.05 3.46 -3.61
CA SER A 53 -8.70 2.72 -2.53
C SER A 53 -9.39 3.59 -1.50
N ASN A 54 -8.92 4.81 -1.23
CA ASN A 54 -9.42 5.68 -0.17
C ASN A 54 -9.55 7.13 -0.64
N GLY A 55 -10.50 7.87 -0.02
CA GLY A 55 -10.61 9.31 -0.19
C GLY A 55 -9.47 10.04 0.52
N ILE A 56 -8.98 11.11 -0.09
CA ILE A 56 -7.95 11.97 0.47
C ILE A 56 -8.44 13.42 0.44
N ALA A 57 -8.33 14.12 1.57
CA ALA A 57 -8.52 15.55 1.66
C ALA A 57 -7.26 16.19 2.24
N LEU A 58 -6.79 17.26 1.61
CA LEU A 58 -5.68 18.08 2.09
C LEU A 58 -6.25 19.24 2.90
N LEU A 59 -5.83 19.38 4.14
CA LEU A 59 -6.37 20.34 5.10
C LEU A 59 -5.29 21.37 5.48
N CYS A 60 -5.65 22.64 5.43
CA CYS A 60 -4.89 23.72 6.06
C CYS A 60 -5.73 24.28 7.20
N ALA A 61 -5.19 24.28 8.42
CA ALA A 61 -5.89 24.74 9.61
C ALA A 61 -4.93 25.39 10.60
N ASP A 62 -5.42 26.39 11.34
CA ASP A 62 -4.74 26.90 12.52
C ASP A 62 -5.21 26.10 13.74
N ILE A 63 -4.29 25.48 14.45
CA ILE A 63 -4.57 24.60 15.58
C ILE A 63 -3.77 25.06 16.79
N ASP A 64 -4.46 25.31 17.90
CA ASP A 64 -3.82 25.56 19.20
C ASP A 64 -3.85 24.29 20.04
N VAL A 65 -2.65 23.81 20.38
CA VAL A 65 -2.43 22.68 21.33
C VAL A 65 -1.83 23.18 22.65
N GLY A 66 -1.96 24.48 22.97
CA GLY A 66 -1.52 25.05 24.23
C GLY A 66 -0.39 26.07 24.16
N ALA A 67 0.24 26.24 22.99
CA ALA A 67 1.31 27.23 22.76
C ALA A 67 0.84 28.42 21.91
N GLY A 68 -0.45 28.48 21.58
CA GLY A 68 -1.07 29.40 20.61
C GLY A 68 -1.40 28.69 19.30
N ALA A 69 -2.26 29.33 18.49
CA ALA A 69 -2.69 28.76 17.23
C ALA A 69 -1.56 28.83 16.17
N GLU A 70 -1.18 27.68 15.64
CA GLU A 70 -0.17 27.56 14.59
C GLU A 70 -0.77 26.97 13.31
N PRO A 71 -0.33 27.41 12.11
CA PRO A 71 -0.75 26.84 10.86
C PRO A 71 -0.21 25.42 10.70
N ARG A 72 -1.11 24.44 10.52
CA ARG A 72 -0.77 23.04 10.25
C ARG A 72 -1.30 22.60 8.91
N GLN A 73 -0.51 21.79 8.23
CA GLN A 73 -0.93 21.11 7.01
C GLN A 73 -1.13 19.63 7.31
N LEU A 74 -2.33 19.17 7.05
CA LEU A 74 -2.78 17.83 7.42
C LEU A 74 -3.36 17.11 6.20
N VAL A 75 -3.44 15.79 6.31
CA VAL A 75 -4.14 14.93 5.35
C VAL A 75 -5.22 14.17 6.10
N VAL A 76 -6.42 14.17 5.55
CA VAL A 76 -7.50 13.30 6.01
C VAL A 76 -7.63 12.16 5.02
N ARG A 77 -7.42 10.92 5.50
CA ARG A 77 -7.65 9.70 4.75
C ARG A 77 -8.96 9.08 5.24
N TYR A 78 -9.89 8.78 4.33
CA TYR A 78 -11.23 8.35 4.71
C TYR A 78 -11.79 7.30 3.75
N ALA A 79 -12.75 6.51 4.25
CA ALA A 79 -13.38 5.44 3.48
C ALA A 79 -14.17 6.02 2.31
N PRO A 80 -13.95 5.57 1.08
CA PRO A 80 -14.87 5.82 -0.01
C PRO A 80 -16.16 5.00 0.22
N GLY A 81 -17.21 5.32 -0.52
CA GLY A 81 -18.46 4.55 -0.48
C GLY A 81 -18.32 3.08 -0.96
N ARG A 82 -17.24 2.75 -1.69
CA ARG A 82 -16.90 1.39 -2.14
C ARG A 82 -15.44 1.11 -1.85
N THR A 83 -15.13 -0.08 -1.33
CA THR A 83 -13.76 -0.55 -1.09
C THR A 83 -13.45 -1.72 -2.01
N LEU A 84 -12.26 -1.76 -2.61
CA LEU A 84 -11.77 -2.92 -3.39
C LEU A 84 -11.48 -4.11 -2.47
N ILE A 85 -10.82 -3.85 -1.35
CA ILE A 85 -10.49 -4.86 -0.35
C ILE A 85 -11.51 -4.83 0.78
N LYS A 86 -12.29 -5.89 0.93
CA LYS A 86 -13.43 -5.96 1.86
C LYS A 86 -13.03 -6.08 3.32
N GLN A 87 -11.90 -6.73 3.58
CA GLN A 87 -11.44 -7.04 4.94
C GLN A 87 -10.46 -6.00 5.51
N LYS A 88 -10.24 -4.86 4.84
CA LYS A 88 -9.33 -3.83 5.35
C LYS A 88 -9.89 -3.10 6.57
N SER A 89 -8.98 -2.61 7.43
CA SER A 89 -9.30 -1.90 8.66
C SER A 89 -8.56 -0.56 8.71
N PHE A 90 -9.31 0.54 8.83
CA PHE A 90 -8.72 1.88 9.06
C PHE A 90 -7.96 1.96 10.39
N MET A 91 -8.40 1.21 11.40
CA MET A 91 -7.69 1.15 12.68
C MET A 91 -6.33 0.48 12.51
N ASP A 92 -6.26 -0.63 11.78
CA ASP A 92 -5.00 -1.33 11.56
C ASP A 92 -4.03 -0.49 10.73
N GLU A 93 -4.52 0.19 9.70
CA GLU A 93 -3.73 1.11 8.89
C GLU A 93 -3.17 2.27 9.73
N PHE A 94 -4.02 2.90 10.56
CA PHE A 94 -3.62 3.97 11.47
C PHE A 94 -2.56 3.52 12.48
N LEU A 95 -2.77 2.39 13.14
CA LEU A 95 -1.84 1.84 14.13
C LEU A 95 -0.52 1.40 13.50
N THR A 96 -0.56 0.86 12.29
CA THR A 96 0.63 0.49 11.52
C THR A 96 1.44 1.72 11.15
N GLY A 97 0.81 2.75 10.57
CA GLY A 97 1.47 4.01 10.24
C GLY A 97 2.13 4.65 11.47
N ARG A 98 1.46 4.61 12.63
CA ARG A 98 2.01 5.09 13.90
C ARG A 98 3.23 4.28 14.34
N ALA A 99 3.15 2.95 14.32
CA ALA A 99 4.27 2.09 14.71
C ALA A 99 5.51 2.31 13.83
N VAL A 100 5.31 2.53 12.52
CA VAL A 100 6.39 2.84 11.57
C VAL A 100 7.02 4.21 11.88
N HIS A 101 6.18 5.24 12.10
CA HIS A 101 6.63 6.58 12.46
C HIS A 101 7.42 6.57 13.79
N ASP A 102 6.88 5.91 14.83
CA ASP A 102 7.49 5.81 16.16
C ASP A 102 8.80 5.01 16.16
N ALA A 103 8.98 4.14 15.17
CA ALA A 103 10.24 3.43 14.91
C ALA A 103 11.29 4.30 14.20
N GLY A 104 10.98 5.56 13.87
CA GLY A 104 11.86 6.49 13.18
C GLY A 104 12.00 6.21 11.67
N LEU A 105 11.10 5.40 11.10
CA LEU A 105 11.06 5.16 9.68
C LEU A 105 10.22 6.24 8.95
N PRO A 106 10.52 6.52 7.67
CA PRO A 106 9.76 7.47 6.88
C PRO A 106 8.28 7.13 6.77
N ALA A 107 7.43 7.82 7.53
CA ALA A 107 5.97 7.72 7.47
C ALA A 107 5.37 9.06 7.93
N ALA A 108 4.20 9.41 7.38
CA ALA A 108 3.41 10.51 7.93
C ALA A 108 2.96 10.16 9.36
N ALA A 109 3.03 11.12 10.29
CA ALA A 109 2.57 10.90 11.66
C ALA A 109 1.03 10.82 11.71
N PRO A 110 0.41 9.67 12.02
CA PRO A 110 -1.02 9.60 12.24
C PRO A 110 -1.37 10.27 13.58
N LEU A 111 -2.36 11.17 13.55
CA LEU A 111 -2.74 11.99 14.69
C LEU A 111 -4.02 11.49 15.37
N TRP A 112 -5.14 11.49 14.64
CA TRP A 112 -6.47 11.24 15.18
C TRP A 112 -7.30 10.34 14.27
N ILE A 113 -8.02 9.39 14.84
CA ILE A 113 -8.84 8.43 14.09
C ILE A 113 -10.31 8.46 14.50
N ASP A 114 -11.19 8.39 13.50
CA ASP A 114 -12.60 8.05 13.63
C ASP A 114 -12.86 6.68 12.98
N ALA A 115 -12.55 5.62 13.72
CA ALA A 115 -12.60 4.25 13.22
C ALA A 115 -14.03 3.77 12.89
N GLN A 116 -15.06 4.37 13.49
CA GLN A 116 -16.46 4.03 13.24
C GLN A 116 -17.13 4.99 12.27
N GLY A 117 -16.60 6.20 12.10
CA GLY A 117 -17.18 7.25 11.26
C GLY A 117 -18.30 8.04 11.92
N ASP A 118 -18.42 7.96 13.24
CA ASP A 118 -19.52 8.60 13.98
C ASP A 118 -19.39 10.13 14.00
N ARG A 119 -18.16 10.64 13.98
CA ARG A 119 -17.83 12.06 14.05
C ARG A 119 -17.64 12.68 12.69
N LEU A 120 -16.77 12.09 11.86
CA LEU A 120 -16.51 12.56 10.49
C LEU A 120 -17.67 12.27 9.53
N GLY A 121 -18.58 11.35 9.89
CA GLY A 121 -19.61 10.81 9.01
C GLY A 121 -19.13 9.70 8.08
N VAL A 122 -17.85 9.40 8.11
CA VAL A 122 -17.17 8.30 7.41
C VAL A 122 -16.00 7.81 8.26
N LYS A 123 -15.65 6.53 8.13
CA LYS A 123 -14.41 6.01 8.74
C LYS A 123 -13.21 6.73 8.15
N GLY A 124 -12.29 7.16 8.99
CA GLY A 124 -11.11 7.88 8.51
C GLY A 124 -10.18 8.29 9.63
N TYR A 125 -9.04 8.86 9.26
CA TYR A 125 -8.08 9.40 10.19
C TYR A 125 -7.36 10.62 9.62
N VAL A 126 -6.81 11.43 10.51
CA VAL A 126 -6.02 12.63 10.21
C VAL A 126 -4.56 12.31 10.48
N MET A 127 -3.69 12.75 9.59
CA MET A 127 -2.23 12.63 9.73
C MET A 127 -1.54 13.92 9.30
N GLU A 128 -0.29 14.10 9.67
CA GLU A 128 0.53 15.20 9.18
C GLU A 128 0.76 15.08 7.66
N ARG A 129 0.82 16.23 6.98
CA ARG A 129 1.15 16.26 5.56
C ARG A 129 2.65 16.24 5.39
N VAL A 130 3.15 15.22 4.69
CA VAL A 130 4.53 15.16 4.21
C VAL A 130 4.57 15.67 2.78
N PHE A 131 5.65 16.36 2.42
CA PHE A 131 5.87 16.91 1.08
C PHE A 131 6.97 16.16 0.37
N GLY A 132 6.75 15.84 -0.89
CA GLY A 132 7.70 15.16 -1.76
C GLY A 132 7.02 14.73 -3.06
N ASP A 133 7.80 14.10 -3.92
CA ASP A 133 7.34 13.57 -5.20
C ASP A 133 7.05 12.07 -5.07
N VAL A 134 5.93 11.65 -5.65
CA VAL A 134 5.54 10.24 -5.71
C VAL A 134 5.69 9.77 -7.16
N PRO A 135 6.38 8.64 -7.42
CA PRO A 135 6.44 8.05 -8.75
C PRO A 135 5.04 7.74 -9.30
N ALA A 136 4.84 7.96 -10.58
CA ALA A 136 3.58 7.60 -11.23
C ALA A 136 3.38 6.08 -11.26
N ALA A 137 2.13 5.63 -11.40
CA ALA A 137 1.83 4.21 -11.59
C ALA A 137 2.48 3.64 -12.85
N GLY A 138 2.50 4.42 -13.95
CA GLY A 138 3.28 4.14 -15.16
C GLY A 138 4.72 4.62 -15.02
N MET A 139 5.48 4.04 -14.09
CA MET A 139 6.73 4.58 -13.56
C MET A 139 7.83 4.86 -14.60
N PHE A 140 7.80 4.21 -15.77
CA PHE A 140 8.78 4.41 -16.84
C PHE A 140 8.25 5.23 -18.00
N SER A 141 6.95 5.51 -18.05
CA SER A 141 6.32 6.32 -19.10
C SER A 141 6.10 7.77 -18.68
N GLU A 142 5.97 8.04 -17.38
CA GLU A 142 5.73 9.38 -16.86
C GLU A 142 6.26 9.57 -15.43
N GLY A 143 6.19 10.79 -14.93
CA GLY A 143 6.51 11.13 -13.53
C GLY A 143 8.01 11.14 -13.20
N LEU A 144 8.31 10.91 -11.92
CA LEU A 144 9.64 11.06 -11.34
C LEU A 144 10.68 10.15 -12.00
N LEU A 145 10.41 8.84 -12.06
CA LEU A 145 11.38 7.85 -12.56
C LEU A 145 11.60 7.96 -14.08
N ALA A 146 10.55 8.28 -14.86
CA ALA A 146 10.69 8.46 -16.30
C ALA A 146 11.59 9.66 -16.68
N ARG A 147 11.48 10.75 -15.89
CA ARG A 147 12.26 11.99 -16.16
C ARG A 147 13.65 12.03 -15.53
N ALA A 148 13.95 11.12 -14.61
CA ALA A 148 15.23 11.07 -13.93
C ALA A 148 16.39 10.76 -14.89
N SER A 149 17.60 11.24 -14.61
CA SER A 149 18.80 10.76 -15.28
C SER A 149 19.03 9.26 -15.00
N PRO A 150 19.83 8.54 -15.82
CA PRO A 150 20.12 7.13 -15.55
C PRO A 150 20.66 6.88 -14.13
N SER A 151 21.58 7.71 -13.65
CA SER A 151 22.16 7.58 -12.31
C SER A 151 21.12 7.87 -11.21
N ASP A 152 20.29 8.91 -11.38
CA ASP A 152 19.28 9.27 -10.40
C ASP A 152 18.16 8.24 -10.37
N ARG A 153 17.74 7.72 -11.53
CA ARG A 153 16.76 6.63 -11.62
C ARG A 153 17.24 5.40 -10.86
N ASN A 154 18.48 4.98 -11.08
CA ASN A 154 19.08 3.86 -10.37
C ASN A 154 19.10 4.12 -8.85
N ALA A 155 19.54 5.30 -8.43
CA ALA A 155 19.61 5.68 -7.03
C ALA A 155 18.21 5.71 -6.36
N LEU A 156 17.19 6.28 -7.01
CA LEU A 156 15.81 6.33 -6.52
C LEU A 156 15.22 4.92 -6.38
N MET A 157 15.39 4.06 -7.39
CA MET A 157 14.89 2.69 -7.36
C MET A 157 15.58 1.85 -6.27
N LEU A 158 16.89 1.98 -6.13
CA LEU A 158 17.64 1.31 -5.06
C LEU A 158 17.33 1.90 -3.66
N GLU A 159 17.02 3.19 -3.55
CA GLU A 159 16.55 3.77 -2.29
C GLU A 159 15.19 3.19 -1.87
N ALA A 160 14.27 2.98 -2.84
CA ALA A 160 13.00 2.31 -2.60
C ALA A 160 13.19 0.89 -2.05
N VAL A 161 14.03 0.09 -2.70
CA VAL A 161 14.39 -1.26 -2.23
C VAL A 161 15.05 -1.19 -0.85
N GLY A 162 15.98 -0.26 -0.65
CA GLY A 162 16.66 -0.06 0.63
C GLY A 162 15.71 0.29 1.77
N PHE A 163 14.64 1.04 1.51
CA PHE A 163 13.61 1.32 2.50
C PHE A 163 12.95 0.02 3.02
N HIS A 164 12.58 -0.90 2.14
CA HIS A 164 11.99 -2.18 2.55
C HIS A 164 13.01 -3.07 3.29
N GLY A 165 14.29 -2.98 2.96
CA GLY A 165 15.36 -3.58 3.76
C GLY A 165 15.43 -2.99 5.17
N ARG A 166 15.39 -1.66 5.32
CA ARG A 166 15.34 -0.98 6.63
C ARG A 166 14.06 -1.30 7.41
N LEU A 167 12.92 -1.40 6.73
CA LEU A 167 11.66 -1.83 7.33
C LEU A 167 11.81 -3.24 7.95
N ARG A 168 12.40 -4.15 7.21
CA ARG A 168 12.73 -5.50 7.72
C ARG A 168 13.71 -5.45 8.91
N HIS A 169 14.74 -4.62 8.82
CA HIS A 169 15.75 -4.45 9.88
C HIS A 169 15.16 -3.87 11.17
N SER A 170 14.15 -3.00 11.08
CA SER A 170 13.52 -2.34 12.23
C SER A 170 12.90 -3.31 13.24
N SER A 171 12.74 -4.59 12.86
CA SER A 171 12.21 -5.66 13.71
C SER A 171 10.84 -5.33 14.31
N LEU A 172 9.99 -4.61 13.56
CA LEU A 172 8.58 -4.37 13.92
C LEU A 172 7.82 -5.70 13.88
N GLY A 173 7.96 -6.48 14.95
CA GLY A 173 7.33 -7.80 15.12
C GLY A 173 5.98 -7.74 15.84
N PRO A 174 5.44 -8.91 16.24
CA PRO A 174 4.11 -9.03 16.86
C PRO A 174 3.92 -8.16 18.10
N ASP A 175 4.98 -7.92 18.88
CA ASP A 175 4.93 -7.10 20.09
C ASP A 175 4.79 -5.60 19.79
N ARG A 176 5.24 -5.17 18.62
CA ARG A 176 5.20 -3.77 18.18
C ARG A 176 3.97 -3.45 17.32
N VAL A 177 3.45 -4.45 16.61
CA VAL A 177 2.24 -4.33 15.77
C VAL A 177 1.24 -5.45 16.10
N PRO A 178 0.76 -5.56 17.37
CA PRO A 178 -0.09 -6.65 17.84
C PRO A 178 -1.44 -6.71 17.12
N HIS A 179 -1.94 -5.61 16.60
CA HIS A 179 -3.18 -5.54 15.81
C HIS A 179 -3.10 -6.36 14.52
N LEU A 180 -1.91 -6.59 13.96
CA LEU A 180 -1.70 -7.42 12.77
C LEU A 180 -1.49 -8.91 13.10
N ALA A 181 -1.24 -9.27 14.37
CA ALA A 181 -0.94 -10.64 14.77
C ALA A 181 -2.13 -11.60 14.58
N ALA A 182 -3.35 -11.09 14.67
CA ALA A 182 -4.59 -11.86 14.56
C ALA A 182 -5.22 -11.86 13.15
N ARG A 183 -4.52 -11.36 12.13
CA ARG A 183 -5.04 -11.29 10.77
C ARG A 183 -5.23 -12.69 10.19
N GLY A 184 -6.48 -13.12 10.06
CA GLY A 184 -6.88 -14.40 9.46
C GLY A 184 -6.57 -15.66 10.31
N PRO A 185 -7.14 -16.81 9.94
CA PRO A 185 -6.84 -18.11 10.55
C PRO A 185 -5.53 -18.68 10.01
N GLY A 186 -4.76 -19.39 10.84
CA GLY A 186 -3.53 -20.08 10.46
C GLY A 186 -2.52 -20.19 11.59
N ASN A 187 -1.62 -21.17 11.49
CA ASN A 187 -0.62 -21.50 12.50
C ASN A 187 0.68 -20.67 12.36
N SER A 188 0.88 -20.08 11.18
CA SER A 188 2.02 -19.22 10.90
C SER A 188 1.56 -17.88 10.29
N PRO A 189 2.39 -16.82 10.36
CA PRO A 189 2.11 -15.55 9.68
C PRO A 189 1.88 -15.74 8.16
N LEU A 190 2.69 -16.57 7.53
CA LEU A 190 2.58 -16.90 6.10
C LEU A 190 1.26 -17.63 5.77
N GLU A 191 0.89 -18.63 6.57
CA GLU A 191 -0.39 -19.33 6.41
C GLU A 191 -1.58 -18.38 6.57
N ARG A 192 -1.54 -17.49 7.57
CA ARG A 192 -2.60 -16.50 7.77
C ARG A 192 -2.77 -15.59 6.56
N GLU A 193 -1.68 -15.11 5.97
CA GLU A 193 -1.73 -14.26 4.79
C GLU A 193 -2.23 -15.00 3.55
N LEU A 194 -1.81 -16.25 3.33
CA LEU A 194 -2.33 -17.09 2.26
C LEU A 194 -3.85 -17.28 2.37
N ARG A 195 -4.35 -17.58 3.57
CA ARG A 195 -5.80 -17.78 3.83
C ARG A 195 -6.59 -16.48 3.70
N TRP A 196 -5.99 -15.36 4.09
CA TRP A 196 -6.61 -14.05 3.96
C TRP A 196 -6.87 -13.71 2.49
N TRP A 197 -5.88 -13.92 1.61
CA TRP A 197 -6.02 -13.68 0.17
C TRP A 197 -6.98 -14.67 -0.49
N MET A 198 -7.02 -15.92 -0.02
CA MET A 198 -8.01 -16.90 -0.49
C MET A 198 -9.44 -16.42 -0.16
N SER A 199 -9.65 -15.94 1.07
CA SER A 199 -10.94 -15.41 1.51
C SER A 199 -11.35 -14.18 0.70
N GLU A 200 -10.43 -13.25 0.40
CA GLU A 200 -10.70 -12.11 -0.47
C GLU A 200 -11.11 -12.54 -1.88
N ALA A 201 -10.40 -13.51 -2.46
CA ALA A 201 -10.76 -14.05 -3.77
C ALA A 201 -12.16 -14.69 -3.77
N GLU A 202 -12.49 -15.48 -2.75
CA GLU A 202 -13.81 -16.12 -2.58
C GLU A 202 -14.94 -15.08 -2.46
N GLN A 203 -14.73 -14.02 -1.69
CA GLN A 203 -15.72 -12.95 -1.52
C GLN A 203 -15.96 -12.11 -2.78
N ASN A 204 -15.03 -12.12 -3.72
CA ASN A 204 -15.10 -11.36 -4.97
C ASN A 204 -15.39 -12.24 -6.21
N SER A 205 -15.64 -13.54 -6.02
CA SER A 205 -15.90 -14.50 -7.10
C SER A 205 -17.36 -14.98 -7.08
N ALA A 206 -17.87 -15.30 -8.28
CA ALA A 206 -19.14 -16.01 -8.39
C ALA A 206 -18.96 -17.50 -8.04
N PRO A 207 -20.00 -18.18 -7.52
CA PRO A 207 -19.97 -19.63 -7.30
C PRO A 207 -19.63 -20.40 -8.57
N GLY A 208 -18.65 -21.31 -8.52
CA GLY A 208 -18.22 -22.11 -9.67
C GLY A 208 -17.32 -21.39 -10.67
N GLU A 209 -16.82 -20.21 -10.37
CA GLU A 209 -15.92 -19.47 -11.26
C GLU A 209 -14.61 -20.22 -11.50
N ALA A 210 -14.23 -20.39 -12.78
CA ALA A 210 -13.03 -21.14 -13.16
C ALA A 210 -11.73 -20.49 -12.62
N LYS A 211 -11.67 -19.14 -12.59
CA LYS A 211 -10.53 -18.41 -12.02
C LYS A 211 -10.33 -18.72 -10.53
N LEU A 212 -11.42 -18.82 -9.77
CA LEU A 212 -11.36 -19.18 -8.34
C LEU A 212 -10.80 -20.59 -8.12
N ALA A 213 -11.15 -21.55 -9.00
CA ALA A 213 -10.58 -22.91 -8.93
C ALA A 213 -9.05 -22.90 -9.16
N ARG A 214 -8.58 -22.08 -10.10
CA ARG A 214 -7.15 -21.90 -10.38
C ARG A 214 -6.43 -21.21 -9.20
N ILE A 215 -7.01 -20.16 -8.61
CA ILE A 215 -6.48 -19.51 -7.40
C ILE A 215 -6.36 -20.55 -6.26
N ARG A 216 -7.39 -21.40 -6.08
CA ARG A 216 -7.39 -22.43 -5.05
C ARG A 216 -6.29 -23.47 -5.27
N SER A 217 -5.98 -23.86 -6.51
CA SER A 217 -4.88 -24.78 -6.79
C SER A 217 -3.52 -24.19 -6.41
N ALA A 218 -3.28 -22.91 -6.70
CA ALA A 218 -2.07 -22.20 -6.29
C ALA A 218 -1.99 -22.06 -4.75
N PHE A 219 -3.12 -21.75 -4.10
CA PHE A 219 -3.21 -21.68 -2.64
C PHE A 219 -2.84 -23.00 -1.96
N VAL A 220 -3.40 -24.14 -2.43
CA VAL A 220 -3.09 -25.47 -1.89
C VAL A 220 -1.61 -25.77 -2.02
N TRP A 221 -1.05 -25.55 -3.22
CA TRP A 221 0.37 -25.79 -3.46
C TRP A 221 1.25 -24.94 -2.53
N LEU A 222 0.95 -23.64 -2.39
CA LEU A 222 1.72 -22.73 -1.50
C LEU A 222 1.62 -23.16 -0.04
N LEU A 223 0.47 -23.68 0.41
CA LEU A 223 0.33 -24.23 1.76
C LEU A 223 1.17 -25.48 2.00
N GLU A 224 1.19 -26.40 1.03
CA GLU A 224 1.92 -27.67 1.13
C GLU A 224 3.44 -27.49 1.01
N HIS A 225 3.90 -26.44 0.33
CA HIS A 225 5.31 -26.19 0.04
C HIS A 225 5.87 -24.99 0.82
N GLN A 226 5.25 -24.63 1.94
CA GLN A 226 5.80 -23.55 2.78
C GLN A 226 7.24 -23.89 3.20
N PRO A 227 8.16 -22.90 3.15
CA PRO A 227 9.49 -23.10 3.70
C PRO A 227 9.43 -23.52 5.16
N THR A 228 10.15 -24.58 5.51
CA THR A 228 10.15 -25.16 6.87
C THR A 228 10.97 -24.31 7.85
N VAL A 229 11.92 -23.56 7.35
CA VAL A 229 12.75 -22.63 8.14
C VAL A 229 12.55 -21.24 7.59
N LEU A 230 11.93 -20.40 8.39
CA LEU A 230 11.72 -18.98 8.10
C LEU A 230 12.24 -18.15 9.25
N ARG A 231 12.78 -16.99 8.95
CA ARG A 231 13.14 -15.98 9.96
C ARG A 231 11.90 -15.49 10.69
N PRO A 232 12.04 -14.90 11.89
CA PRO A 232 10.90 -14.29 12.57
C PRO A 232 10.18 -13.30 11.66
N ALA A 233 8.85 -13.37 11.66
CA ALA A 233 8.02 -12.45 10.90
C ALA A 233 8.11 -11.04 11.47
N THR A 234 8.14 -10.05 10.57
CA THR A 234 8.12 -8.62 10.90
C THR A 234 7.07 -7.93 10.04
N LEU A 235 6.91 -6.64 10.24
CA LEU A 235 6.02 -5.84 9.41
C LEU A 235 6.46 -5.90 7.95
N VAL A 236 5.51 -6.24 7.08
CA VAL A 236 5.56 -6.17 5.62
C VAL A 236 4.60 -5.08 5.18
N HIS A 237 5.01 -4.24 4.23
CA HIS A 237 4.15 -3.18 3.70
C HIS A 237 2.91 -3.76 3.00
N GLY A 238 3.14 -4.83 2.26
CA GLY A 238 2.08 -5.56 1.56
C GLY A 238 1.65 -4.94 0.23
N ASP A 239 1.95 -3.66 -0.02
CA ASP A 239 1.76 -2.97 -1.31
C ASP A 239 2.97 -2.08 -1.61
N SER A 240 4.14 -2.70 -1.76
CA SER A 240 5.45 -2.06 -1.88
C SER A 240 5.75 -1.48 -3.26
N GLN A 241 4.71 -1.07 -4.01
CA GLN A 241 4.93 -0.40 -5.30
C GLN A 241 5.56 0.98 -5.13
N PHE A 242 6.31 1.41 -6.16
CA PHE A 242 7.02 2.69 -6.14
C PHE A 242 6.08 3.90 -5.94
N SER A 243 4.85 3.82 -6.43
CA SER A 243 3.82 4.86 -6.25
C SER A 243 3.32 5.02 -4.81
N ASN A 244 3.71 4.13 -3.90
CA ASN A 244 3.43 4.24 -2.47
C ASN A 244 4.62 4.79 -1.67
N LEU A 245 5.65 5.30 -2.35
CA LEU A 245 6.85 5.90 -1.73
C LEU A 245 7.00 7.35 -2.17
N MET A 246 7.11 8.25 -1.20
CA MET A 246 7.30 9.68 -1.44
C MET A 246 8.77 10.05 -1.29
N PHE A 247 9.31 10.75 -2.27
CA PHE A 247 10.71 11.13 -2.33
C PHE A 247 10.90 12.64 -2.19
N ARG A 248 11.98 13.04 -1.55
CA ARG A 248 12.50 14.39 -1.53
C ARG A 248 14.03 14.33 -1.48
N ASP A 249 14.71 15.07 -2.35
CA ASP A 249 16.18 15.10 -2.44
C ASP A 249 16.81 13.69 -2.56
N GLY A 250 16.18 12.82 -3.35
CA GLY A 250 16.66 11.45 -3.58
C GLY A 250 16.46 10.47 -2.44
N LYS A 251 15.77 10.88 -1.35
CA LYS A 251 15.47 10.06 -0.18
C LYS A 251 13.99 9.86 0.00
N ILE A 252 13.60 8.69 0.54
CA ILE A 252 12.23 8.46 0.95
C ILE A 252 11.94 9.30 2.21
N VAL A 253 10.87 10.09 2.14
CA VAL A 253 10.37 10.91 3.25
C VAL A 253 9.06 10.39 3.84
N ALA A 254 8.32 9.58 3.09
CA ALA A 254 7.18 8.83 3.61
C ALA A 254 6.89 7.58 2.77
N ALA A 255 6.60 6.47 3.42
CA ALA A 255 5.88 5.36 2.84
C ALA A 255 4.39 5.54 3.12
N LEU A 256 3.58 5.34 2.09
CA LEU A 256 2.15 5.63 2.04
C LEU A 256 1.38 4.31 1.93
N ASP A 257 0.09 4.34 2.29
CA ASP A 257 -0.86 3.25 1.99
C ASP A 257 -0.58 1.91 2.71
N TRP A 258 -0.62 1.94 4.04
CA TRP A 258 -0.41 0.78 4.91
C TRP A 258 -1.63 -0.16 5.01
N GLU A 259 -2.64 0.00 4.16
CA GLU A 259 -3.90 -0.76 4.24
C GLU A 259 -3.75 -2.28 4.02
N LEU A 260 -2.69 -2.69 3.32
CA LEU A 260 -2.35 -4.10 3.06
C LEU A 260 -1.22 -4.63 3.94
N ALA A 261 -0.76 -3.84 4.91
CA ALA A 261 0.31 -4.25 5.82
C ALA A 261 -0.06 -5.49 6.63
N TYR A 262 0.91 -6.34 6.89
CA TYR A 262 0.74 -7.58 7.65
C TYR A 262 2.06 -8.01 8.33
N LEU A 263 1.97 -8.96 9.25
CA LEU A 263 3.14 -9.64 9.78
C LEU A 263 3.54 -10.80 8.87
N GLY A 264 4.76 -10.74 8.33
CA GLY A 264 5.24 -11.71 7.36
C GLY A 264 6.75 -11.63 7.11
N HIS A 265 7.13 -11.88 5.87
CA HIS A 265 8.51 -11.93 5.43
C HIS A 265 8.75 -10.88 4.35
N GLY A 266 9.74 -10.04 4.56
CA GLY A 266 10.01 -8.87 3.71
C GLY A 266 10.39 -9.21 2.26
N GLU A 267 10.74 -10.47 1.99
CA GLU A 267 10.93 -11.00 0.64
C GLU A 267 9.67 -10.83 -0.24
N ALA A 268 8.49 -10.78 0.38
CA ALA A 268 7.23 -10.52 -0.34
C ALA A 268 7.15 -9.08 -0.88
N ASP A 269 7.63 -8.09 -0.12
CA ASP A 269 7.73 -6.70 -0.60
C ASP A 269 8.77 -6.57 -1.72
N LEU A 270 9.94 -7.19 -1.56
CA LEU A 270 10.97 -7.20 -2.59
C LEU A 270 10.47 -7.87 -3.88
N ALA A 271 9.72 -8.97 -3.77
CA ALA A 271 9.14 -9.67 -4.91
C ALA A 271 8.14 -8.78 -5.68
N LEU A 272 7.31 -7.98 -4.98
CA LEU A 272 6.41 -7.04 -5.64
C LEU A 272 7.18 -5.95 -6.39
N MET A 273 8.22 -5.38 -5.81
CA MET A 273 9.04 -4.37 -6.47
C MET A 273 9.76 -4.91 -7.72
N ALA A 274 10.31 -6.12 -7.62
CA ALA A 274 10.94 -6.79 -8.76
C ALA A 274 9.94 -7.05 -9.89
N TRP A 275 8.77 -7.59 -9.54
CA TRP A 275 7.71 -7.86 -10.51
C TRP A 275 7.17 -6.58 -11.16
N MET A 276 6.93 -5.50 -10.39
CA MET A 276 6.52 -4.20 -10.95
C MET A 276 7.56 -3.65 -11.93
N THR A 277 8.84 -3.79 -11.62
CA THR A 277 9.92 -3.40 -12.53
C THR A 277 9.91 -4.23 -13.80
N GLU A 278 9.72 -5.54 -13.70
CA GLU A 278 9.70 -6.49 -14.81
C GLU A 278 8.53 -6.23 -15.78
N ILE A 279 7.30 -6.09 -15.27
CA ILE A 279 6.11 -5.86 -16.13
C ILE A 279 6.09 -4.48 -16.76
N GLN A 280 6.74 -3.49 -16.16
CA GLN A 280 6.83 -2.14 -16.72
C GLN A 280 8.04 -1.93 -17.63
N ARG A 281 9.02 -2.83 -17.61
CA ARG A 281 10.21 -2.74 -18.46
C ARG A 281 9.92 -2.62 -19.96
N PRO A 282 8.92 -3.29 -20.56
CA PRO A 282 8.56 -3.09 -21.96
C PRO A 282 8.16 -1.66 -22.32
N PHE A 283 7.64 -0.90 -21.36
CA PHE A 283 7.26 0.51 -21.54
C PHE A 283 8.42 1.49 -21.29
N ALA A 284 9.56 0.99 -20.85
CA ALA A 284 10.74 1.83 -20.57
C ALA A 284 11.44 2.32 -21.85
N GLY A 285 11.19 1.70 -23.01
CA GLY A 285 11.90 2.05 -24.25
C GLY A 285 13.41 1.94 -24.07
N ASN A 286 14.11 3.06 -24.30
CA ASN A 286 15.57 3.16 -24.15
C ASN A 286 16.03 3.75 -22.81
N LEU A 287 15.17 3.72 -21.76
CA LEU A 287 15.57 4.22 -20.45
C LEU A 287 16.68 3.38 -19.84
N GLU A 288 17.81 4.01 -19.57
CA GLU A 288 18.94 3.42 -18.84
C GLU A 288 18.78 3.63 -17.32
N GLY A 289 19.61 2.94 -16.51
CA GLY A 289 19.66 3.13 -15.08
C GLY A 289 18.55 2.38 -14.30
N ILE A 290 17.86 1.44 -14.94
CA ILE A 290 16.95 0.53 -14.23
C ILE A 290 17.81 -0.59 -13.61
N PRO A 291 17.81 -0.74 -12.26
CA PRO A 291 18.63 -1.76 -11.62
C PRO A 291 18.20 -3.19 -12.03
N SER A 292 19.14 -4.10 -11.99
CA SER A 292 18.84 -5.53 -12.16
C SER A 292 18.18 -6.10 -10.91
N GLU A 293 17.52 -7.26 -11.04
CA GLU A 293 16.99 -8.00 -9.89
C GLU A 293 18.09 -8.28 -8.87
N GLN A 294 19.27 -8.66 -9.32
CA GLN A 294 20.42 -8.92 -8.45
C GLN A 294 20.86 -7.67 -7.68
N ASP A 295 20.88 -6.49 -8.31
CA ASP A 295 21.19 -5.22 -7.62
C ASP A 295 20.16 -4.91 -6.53
N CYS A 296 18.88 -5.19 -6.80
CA CYS A 296 17.81 -5.02 -5.83
C CYS A 296 17.96 -5.99 -4.65
N ILE A 297 18.25 -7.27 -4.90
CA ILE A 297 18.51 -8.27 -3.86
C ILE A 297 19.68 -7.83 -2.99
N LEU A 298 20.83 -7.50 -3.57
CA LEU A 298 22.02 -7.06 -2.84
C LEU A 298 21.76 -5.77 -2.02
N ARG A 299 20.98 -4.84 -2.57
CA ARG A 299 20.60 -3.63 -1.83
C ARG A 299 19.72 -3.97 -0.64
N TYR A 300 18.71 -4.82 -0.82
CA TYR A 300 17.82 -5.25 0.25
C TYR A 300 18.58 -5.98 1.36
N GLU A 301 19.46 -6.95 1.00
CA GLU A 301 20.29 -7.70 1.95
C GLU A 301 21.17 -6.79 2.78
N ARG A 302 21.80 -5.80 2.15
CA ARG A 302 22.66 -4.84 2.85
C ARG A 302 21.88 -4.03 3.89
N GLU A 303 20.67 -3.57 3.56
CA GLU A 303 19.87 -2.73 4.44
C GLU A 303 19.11 -3.55 5.50
N SER A 304 18.72 -4.77 5.17
CA SER A 304 18.02 -5.65 6.11
C SER A 304 18.98 -6.36 7.08
N GLY A 305 20.26 -6.46 6.72
CA GLY A 305 21.25 -7.27 7.45
C GLY A 305 21.01 -8.78 7.33
N ALA A 306 20.26 -9.21 6.33
CA ALA A 306 19.84 -10.60 6.15
C ALA A 306 19.83 -11.00 4.69
N LEU A 307 20.25 -12.23 4.38
CA LEU A 307 20.15 -12.78 3.03
C LEU A 307 18.68 -12.98 2.62
N VAL A 308 18.39 -12.82 1.35
CA VAL A 308 17.10 -13.18 0.75
C VAL A 308 17.03 -14.70 0.65
N GLU A 309 16.01 -15.27 1.29
CA GLU A 309 15.80 -16.73 1.33
C GLU A 309 14.48 -17.09 0.63
N HIS A 310 14.42 -18.28 0.06
CA HIS A 310 13.20 -18.81 -0.57
C HIS A 310 12.61 -17.89 -1.67
N TRP A 311 13.46 -17.23 -2.45
CA TRP A 311 13.09 -16.20 -3.41
C TRP A 311 11.98 -16.62 -4.38
N GLU A 312 12.13 -17.80 -5.01
CA GLU A 312 11.13 -18.30 -5.96
C GLU A 312 9.78 -18.61 -5.29
N TYR A 313 9.78 -19.05 -4.02
CA TYR A 313 8.54 -19.23 -3.27
C TYR A 313 7.81 -17.88 -3.06
N PHE A 314 8.55 -16.82 -2.69
CA PHE A 314 7.95 -15.50 -2.50
C PHE A 314 7.51 -14.84 -3.81
N ARG A 315 8.18 -15.12 -4.92
CA ARG A 315 7.69 -14.74 -6.26
C ARG A 315 6.37 -15.43 -6.58
N MET A 316 6.23 -16.72 -6.31
CA MET A 316 4.98 -17.45 -6.50
C MET A 316 3.89 -16.97 -5.56
N PHE A 317 4.20 -16.72 -4.29
CA PHE A 317 3.29 -16.13 -3.32
C PHE A 317 2.76 -14.76 -3.80
N LEU A 318 3.63 -13.90 -4.31
CA LEU A 318 3.23 -12.63 -4.90
C LEU A 318 2.24 -12.81 -6.06
N LEU A 319 2.55 -13.68 -7.01
CA LEU A 319 1.68 -13.90 -8.18
C LEU A 319 0.31 -14.45 -7.76
N TYR A 320 0.27 -15.35 -6.78
CA TYR A 320 -0.96 -15.80 -6.14
C TYR A 320 -1.75 -14.62 -5.53
N LYS A 321 -1.07 -13.75 -4.78
CA LYS A 321 -1.67 -12.53 -4.22
C LYS A 321 -2.23 -11.63 -5.33
N MET A 322 -1.48 -11.41 -6.42
CA MET A 322 -1.90 -10.56 -7.54
C MET A 322 -3.17 -11.08 -8.22
N ILE A 323 -3.24 -12.37 -8.55
CA ILE A 323 -4.47 -12.95 -9.14
C ILE A 323 -5.66 -12.91 -8.19
N SER A 324 -5.43 -12.98 -6.88
CA SER A 324 -6.46 -12.87 -5.85
C SER A 324 -6.99 -11.44 -5.72
N VAL A 325 -6.10 -10.43 -5.68
CA VAL A 325 -6.44 -9.00 -5.66
C VAL A 325 -7.23 -8.60 -6.90
N LEU A 326 -6.81 -9.09 -8.07
CA LEU A 326 -7.47 -8.76 -9.34
C LEU A 326 -8.95 -9.17 -9.36
N MET A 327 -9.35 -10.22 -8.63
CA MET A 327 -10.77 -10.61 -8.53
C MET A 327 -11.65 -9.47 -8.00
N ALA A 328 -11.12 -8.63 -7.09
CA ALA A 328 -11.83 -7.45 -6.60
C ALA A 328 -12.04 -6.36 -7.66
N SER A 329 -11.22 -6.35 -8.71
CA SER A 329 -11.27 -5.36 -9.80
C SER A 329 -12.05 -5.84 -11.02
N ALA A 330 -12.57 -7.07 -11.03
CA ALA A 330 -13.20 -7.71 -12.19
C ALA A 330 -14.33 -6.88 -12.82
N SER A 331 -15.12 -6.16 -12.01
CA SER A 331 -16.22 -5.33 -12.50
C SER A 331 -15.83 -3.91 -12.92
N THR A 332 -14.59 -3.47 -12.66
CA THR A 332 -14.16 -2.09 -12.84
C THR A 332 -12.97 -1.93 -13.79
N MET A 333 -12.25 -3.01 -14.10
CA MET A 333 -11.06 -3.02 -14.93
C MET A 333 -11.38 -3.49 -16.34
N PRO A 334 -11.32 -2.62 -17.38
CA PRO A 334 -11.69 -2.99 -18.76
C PRO A 334 -10.88 -4.16 -19.34
N SER A 335 -9.60 -4.28 -19.01
CA SER A 335 -8.70 -5.34 -19.47
C SER A 335 -8.46 -6.42 -18.40
N PHE A 336 -9.44 -6.64 -17.51
CA PHE A 336 -9.32 -7.59 -16.41
C PHE A 336 -8.89 -8.99 -16.86
N ASP A 337 -9.57 -9.58 -17.83
CA ASP A 337 -9.28 -10.95 -18.29
C ASP A 337 -7.87 -11.09 -18.85
N GLU A 338 -7.43 -10.14 -19.69
CA GLU A 338 -6.08 -10.15 -20.28
C GLU A 338 -5.01 -10.04 -19.18
N PHE A 339 -5.19 -9.11 -18.24
CA PHE A 339 -4.22 -8.90 -17.17
C PHE A 339 -4.23 -10.04 -16.16
N TRP A 340 -5.40 -10.62 -15.88
CA TRP A 340 -5.50 -11.79 -15.01
C TRP A 340 -4.81 -13.01 -15.64
N GLU A 341 -5.04 -13.30 -16.92
CA GLU A 341 -4.40 -14.41 -17.65
C GLU A 341 -2.90 -14.21 -17.78
N PHE A 342 -2.43 -12.98 -17.97
CA PHE A 342 -1.01 -12.66 -17.95
C PHE A 342 -0.39 -13.07 -16.61
N ASN A 343 -0.95 -12.65 -15.49
CA ASN A 343 -0.44 -13.00 -14.15
C ASN A 343 -0.53 -14.48 -13.86
N TRP A 344 -1.57 -15.15 -14.33
CA TRP A 344 -1.68 -16.60 -14.22
C TRP A 344 -0.58 -17.33 -15.00
N ALA A 345 -0.29 -16.91 -16.20
CA ALA A 345 0.77 -17.50 -17.02
C ALA A 345 2.16 -17.34 -16.36
N GLU A 346 2.43 -16.18 -15.72
CA GLU A 346 3.65 -15.98 -14.93
C GLU A 346 3.71 -16.92 -13.71
N LEU A 347 2.58 -17.09 -13.01
CA LEU A 347 2.47 -18.01 -11.90
C LEU A 347 2.76 -19.44 -12.34
N GLU A 348 2.17 -19.91 -13.44
CA GLU A 348 2.44 -21.23 -13.99
C GLU A 348 3.91 -21.43 -14.38
N ARG A 349 4.56 -20.41 -14.96
CA ARG A 349 5.99 -20.46 -15.27
C ARG A 349 6.84 -20.63 -14.01
N THR A 350 6.54 -19.86 -12.96
CA THR A 350 7.22 -19.95 -11.68
C THR A 350 6.96 -21.31 -11.03
N TRP A 351 5.73 -21.78 -11.05
CA TRP A 351 5.33 -23.08 -10.52
C TRP A 351 6.11 -24.25 -11.16
N ARG A 352 6.22 -24.25 -12.49
CA ARG A 352 6.99 -25.28 -13.20
C ARG A 352 8.48 -25.30 -12.85
N ARG A 353 9.07 -24.17 -12.49
CA ARG A 353 10.45 -24.09 -11.99
C ARG A 353 10.62 -24.70 -10.61
N LEU A 354 9.61 -24.51 -9.74
CA LEU A 354 9.61 -24.99 -8.36
C LEU A 354 9.22 -26.48 -8.24
N ALA A 355 8.39 -26.99 -9.13
CA ALA A 355 7.94 -28.37 -9.18
C ALA A 355 8.36 -29.01 -10.52
N PRO A 356 9.67 -29.22 -10.78
CA PRO A 356 10.10 -30.01 -11.91
C PRO A 356 9.55 -31.41 -11.73
N GLY A 357 8.69 -31.87 -12.65
CA GLY A 357 7.91 -33.09 -12.65
C GLY A 357 8.70 -34.39 -12.40
#